data_f84e3d07b971b131fd8ad3100976cabb
#
_entry.id   f84e3d07b971b131fd8ad3100976cabb
#
_cell.length_a   1.000
_cell.length_b   1.000
_cell.length_c   1.000
_cell.angle_alpha   90.00
_cell.angle_beta   90.00
_cell.angle_gamma   90.00
#
_symmetry.space_group_name_H-M   'P 1'
#
loop_
_entity.id
_entity.type
_entity.pdbx_description
1 polymer ?
#
loop_
_entity_poly.entity_id
_entity_poly.type
_entity_poly.pdbx_seq_one_letter_code
_entity_poly.pdbx_strand_id
1 'polypeptide(L)'
;VVVENRAGASGAIGSEFVARAAPDGYTIVFGTQSTHASNLIFFPNMAFDPIRDFQPLTLVGTACLALIVPPSVPATNVRELVDWLAKQAGAASYATAAAGSSQHVAAELLLRNSNVKATHVPYKGSGAAMPDLLAGRISFMFDNLPSSLPLARSGRVRALAQTCAKRSPAAPDLPTMVEAGFKDFVIEGWYGVFAPARTPRPIAELLSAEINKALRHPESMERWKTLGFDPIGSSPEALAERQRGDLDYWRRMIEFTGVKVE
;
A
#
# COMPACT_ATOMS: atom_id res chain seq x y z
N VAL A 1 -24.18 6.58 5.34
CA VAL A 1 -23.09 5.58 5.42
C VAL A 1 -22.31 5.81 6.71
N VAL A 2 -22.06 4.76 7.48
CA VAL A 2 -21.20 4.80 8.67
C VAL A 2 -19.87 4.15 8.30
N VAL A 3 -18.75 4.87 8.52
CA VAL A 3 -17.40 4.34 8.32
C VAL A 3 -16.87 3.89 9.67
N GLU A 4 -16.47 2.62 9.75
CA GLU A 4 -15.90 2.02 10.97
C GLU A 4 -14.48 1.53 10.68
N ASN A 5 -13.50 1.98 11.47
CA ASN A 5 -12.12 1.55 11.37
C ASN A 5 -11.81 0.44 12.37
N ARG A 6 -11.55 -0.77 11.88
CA ARG A 6 -11.19 -1.96 12.68
C ARG A 6 -9.73 -2.33 12.42
N ALA A 7 -8.84 -1.72 13.19
CA ALA A 7 -7.40 -1.92 13.04
C ALA A 7 -6.92 -3.24 13.67
N GLY A 8 -5.82 -3.77 13.15
CA GLY A 8 -5.10 -4.93 13.71
C GLY A 8 -4.87 -6.04 12.68
N ALA A 9 -3.90 -6.92 12.97
CA ALA A 9 -3.50 -8.06 12.14
C ALA A 9 -3.37 -7.71 10.64
N SER A 10 -2.64 -6.63 10.32
CA SER A 10 -2.47 -6.14 8.93
C SER A 10 -3.79 -5.92 8.18
N GLY A 11 -4.85 -5.47 8.89
CA GLY A 11 -6.19 -5.24 8.34
C GLY A 11 -7.10 -6.48 8.32
N ALA A 12 -6.62 -7.63 8.75
CA ALA A 12 -7.40 -8.88 8.73
C ALA A 12 -8.64 -8.80 9.63
N ILE A 13 -8.59 -8.09 10.79
CA ILE A 13 -9.73 -7.96 11.70
C ILE A 13 -10.94 -7.33 11.02
N GLY A 14 -10.73 -6.22 10.29
CA GLY A 14 -11.81 -5.56 9.55
C GLY A 14 -12.36 -6.42 8.41
N SER A 15 -11.47 -7.10 7.70
CA SER A 15 -11.85 -8.00 6.59
C SER A 15 -12.64 -9.21 7.09
N GLU A 16 -12.19 -9.87 8.18
CA GLU A 16 -12.89 -10.99 8.79
C GLU A 16 -14.32 -10.62 9.24
N PHE A 17 -14.47 -9.43 9.84
CA PHE A 17 -15.79 -8.95 10.24
C PHE A 17 -16.76 -8.91 9.06
N VAL A 18 -16.32 -8.39 7.89
CA VAL A 18 -17.17 -8.32 6.70
C VAL A 18 -17.35 -9.68 6.06
N ALA A 19 -16.34 -10.54 6.02
CA ALA A 19 -16.47 -11.91 5.50
C ALA A 19 -17.59 -12.71 6.19
N ARG A 20 -17.83 -12.42 7.49
CA ARG A 20 -18.86 -13.07 8.31
C ARG A 20 -20.19 -12.30 8.39
N ALA A 21 -20.27 -11.12 7.79
CA ALA A 21 -21.49 -10.31 7.81
C ALA A 21 -22.60 -10.89 6.94
N ALA A 22 -23.83 -10.41 7.16
CA ALA A 22 -24.95 -10.75 6.31
C ALA A 22 -24.70 -10.30 4.86
N PRO A 23 -24.99 -11.13 3.85
CA PRO A 23 -24.74 -10.81 2.45
C PRO A 23 -25.88 -9.98 1.83
N ASP A 24 -26.34 -8.97 2.54
CA ASP A 24 -27.49 -8.11 2.20
C ASP A 24 -27.10 -6.78 1.52
N GLY A 25 -25.80 -6.52 1.38
CA GLY A 25 -25.26 -5.31 0.77
C GLY A 25 -25.10 -4.11 1.72
N TYR A 26 -25.48 -4.24 2.98
CA TYR A 26 -25.33 -3.15 3.96
C TYR A 26 -23.97 -3.13 4.65
N THR A 27 -23.19 -4.21 4.55
CA THR A 27 -21.84 -4.30 5.12
C THR A 27 -20.84 -4.60 4.01
N ILE A 28 -19.91 -3.68 3.78
CA ILE A 28 -18.88 -3.80 2.74
C ILE A 28 -17.52 -3.44 3.37
N VAL A 29 -16.44 -3.88 2.76
CA VAL A 29 -15.07 -3.53 3.18
C VAL A 29 -14.33 -2.77 2.09
N PHE A 30 -13.62 -1.73 2.51
CA PHE A 30 -12.58 -1.09 1.72
C PHE A 30 -11.30 -1.90 1.91
N GLY A 31 -11.06 -2.82 0.98
CA GLY A 31 -9.93 -3.73 0.99
C GLY A 31 -8.71 -3.13 0.31
N THR A 32 -7.56 -3.65 0.67
CA THR A 32 -6.27 -3.27 0.10
C THR A 32 -5.61 -4.48 -0.57
N GLN A 33 -4.61 -4.23 -1.38
CA GLN A 33 -3.73 -5.26 -1.92
C GLN A 33 -3.21 -6.19 -0.80
N SER A 34 -2.86 -5.64 0.36
CA SER A 34 -2.39 -6.46 1.49
C SER A 34 -3.48 -7.39 2.02
N THR A 35 -4.67 -6.85 2.35
CA THR A 35 -5.76 -7.62 2.97
C THR A 35 -6.39 -8.65 2.03
N HIS A 36 -6.38 -8.38 0.72
CA HIS A 36 -7.09 -9.20 -0.28
C HIS A 36 -6.15 -9.92 -1.27
N ALA A 37 -4.83 -9.81 -1.09
CA ALA A 37 -3.86 -10.60 -1.86
C ALA A 37 -2.68 -11.06 -0.99
N SER A 38 -1.71 -10.19 -0.63
CA SER A 38 -0.44 -10.63 -0.06
C SER A 38 -0.56 -11.28 1.33
N ASN A 39 -1.55 -10.90 2.15
CA ASN A 39 -1.76 -11.53 3.46
C ASN A 39 -2.00 -13.05 3.36
N LEU A 40 -2.59 -13.54 2.27
CA LEU A 40 -2.77 -14.98 2.06
C LEU A 40 -1.44 -15.76 2.00
N ILE A 41 -0.36 -15.07 1.62
CA ILE A 41 0.96 -15.66 1.52
C ILE A 41 1.68 -15.57 2.87
N PHE A 42 1.52 -14.46 3.58
CA PHE A 42 2.17 -14.22 4.86
C PHE A 42 1.50 -14.91 6.04
N PHE A 43 0.18 -15.07 5.98
CA PHE A 43 -0.64 -15.61 7.07
C PHE A 43 -1.47 -16.80 6.58
N PRO A 44 -0.87 -18.00 6.39
CA PRO A 44 -1.57 -19.16 5.82
C PRO A 44 -2.75 -19.64 6.69
N ASN A 45 -2.80 -19.26 7.96
CA ASN A 45 -3.84 -19.61 8.91
C ASN A 45 -4.86 -18.48 9.14
N MET A 46 -5.12 -17.64 8.13
CA MET A 46 -6.15 -16.59 8.24
C MET A 46 -7.54 -17.20 8.50
N ALA A 47 -8.34 -16.49 9.30
CA ALA A 47 -9.71 -16.89 9.63
C ALA A 47 -10.70 -16.77 8.44
N PHE A 48 -10.29 -16.23 7.31
CA PHE A 48 -11.03 -16.07 6.07
C PHE A 48 -10.11 -16.25 4.85
N ASP A 49 -10.71 -16.59 3.73
CA ASP A 49 -10.06 -16.65 2.42
C ASP A 49 -10.47 -15.40 1.62
N PRO A 50 -9.53 -14.49 1.25
CA PRO A 50 -9.85 -13.25 0.57
C PRO A 50 -10.40 -13.44 -0.85
N ILE A 51 -10.21 -14.61 -1.45
CA ILE A 51 -10.77 -14.95 -2.77
C ILE A 51 -12.16 -15.57 -2.65
N ARG A 52 -12.32 -16.52 -1.71
CA ARG A 52 -13.55 -17.31 -1.57
C ARG A 52 -14.64 -16.60 -0.78
N ASP A 53 -14.26 -15.86 0.27
CA ASP A 53 -15.20 -15.33 1.26
C ASP A 53 -15.69 -13.91 0.93
N PHE A 54 -15.30 -13.38 -0.24
CA PHE A 54 -15.73 -12.05 -0.70
C PHE A 54 -16.25 -12.05 -2.14
N GLN A 55 -17.19 -11.15 -2.37
CA GLN A 55 -17.66 -10.74 -3.68
C GLN A 55 -16.97 -9.41 -4.04
N PRO A 56 -16.06 -9.35 -5.03
CA PRO A 56 -15.52 -8.10 -5.52
C PRO A 56 -16.60 -7.18 -6.06
N LEU A 57 -16.50 -5.89 -5.81
CA LEU A 57 -17.44 -4.87 -6.33
C LEU A 57 -16.75 -3.97 -7.37
N THR A 58 -15.69 -3.28 -6.97
CA THR A 58 -14.94 -2.41 -7.88
C THR A 58 -13.53 -2.15 -7.38
N LEU A 59 -12.58 -2.04 -8.30
CA LEU A 59 -11.27 -1.45 -8.04
C LEU A 59 -11.44 0.07 -7.90
N VAL A 60 -11.25 0.59 -6.71
CA VAL A 60 -11.39 2.03 -6.44
C VAL A 60 -10.26 2.81 -7.10
N GLY A 61 -9.03 2.31 -6.99
CA GLY A 61 -7.87 2.93 -7.60
C GLY A 61 -6.56 2.35 -7.10
N THR A 62 -5.47 2.98 -7.52
CA THR A 62 -4.11 2.63 -7.12
C THR A 62 -3.41 3.81 -6.46
N ALA A 63 -2.42 3.50 -5.65
CA ALA A 63 -1.48 4.48 -5.12
C ALA A 63 -0.10 3.84 -5.00
N CYS A 64 0.90 4.63 -5.31
CA CYS A 64 2.29 4.22 -5.12
C CYS A 64 2.75 4.51 -3.71
N LEU A 65 3.93 4.02 -3.40
CA LEU A 65 4.65 4.41 -2.22
C LEU A 65 5.62 5.56 -2.57
N ALA A 66 5.90 6.41 -1.59
CA ALA A 66 7.01 7.33 -1.60
C ALA A 66 8.11 6.81 -0.67
N LEU A 67 9.35 6.82 -1.12
CA LEU A 67 10.52 6.66 -0.27
C LEU A 67 10.78 7.99 0.43
N ILE A 68 10.59 8.01 1.75
CA ILE A 68 10.73 9.22 2.56
C ILE A 68 11.79 9.05 3.65
N VAL A 69 12.47 10.15 3.93
CA VAL A 69 13.48 10.26 4.99
C VAL A 69 13.19 11.48 5.88
N PRO A 70 13.57 11.45 7.17
CA PRO A 70 13.53 12.64 8.00
C PRO A 70 14.59 13.67 7.56
N PRO A 71 14.46 14.95 7.90
CA PRO A 71 15.47 15.98 7.58
C PRO A 71 16.87 15.68 8.13
N SER A 72 16.98 14.88 9.19
CA SER A 72 18.24 14.46 9.81
C SER A 72 19.08 13.52 8.95
N VAL A 73 18.47 12.80 8.00
CA VAL A 73 19.19 11.98 7.03
C VAL A 73 19.64 12.88 5.87
N PRO A 74 20.94 12.99 5.59
CA PRO A 74 21.47 14.00 4.64
C PRO A 74 21.34 13.59 3.17
N ALA A 75 20.38 12.71 2.82
CA ALA A 75 20.13 12.26 1.46
C ALA A 75 19.08 13.13 0.77
N THR A 76 19.32 13.53 -0.47
CA THR A 76 18.40 14.30 -1.32
C THR A 76 17.86 13.49 -2.50
N ASN A 77 18.43 12.31 -2.73
CA ASN A 77 18.04 11.36 -3.76
C ASN A 77 18.30 9.92 -3.28
N VAL A 78 17.84 8.93 -4.05
CA VAL A 78 17.94 7.51 -3.66
C VAL A 78 19.41 7.04 -3.58
N ARG A 79 20.27 7.49 -4.49
CA ARG A 79 21.69 7.11 -4.49
C ARG A 79 22.39 7.59 -3.22
N GLU A 80 22.19 8.84 -2.84
CA GLU A 80 22.73 9.39 -1.59
C GLU A 80 22.23 8.66 -0.35
N LEU A 81 20.96 8.22 -0.35
CA LEU A 81 20.44 7.38 0.74
C LEU A 81 21.18 6.04 0.80
N VAL A 82 21.37 5.38 -0.34
CA VAL A 82 22.11 4.10 -0.39
C VAL A 82 23.55 4.28 0.08
N ASP A 83 24.24 5.33 -0.37
CA ASP A 83 25.62 5.63 0.05
C ASP A 83 25.69 5.95 1.56
N TRP A 84 24.68 6.63 2.08
CA TRP A 84 24.58 6.90 3.51
C TRP A 84 24.30 5.62 4.31
N LEU A 85 23.37 4.76 3.87
CA LEU A 85 23.06 3.49 4.50
C LEU A 85 24.29 2.56 4.56
N ALA A 86 25.09 2.52 3.48
CA ALA A 86 26.32 1.74 3.45
C ALA A 86 27.29 2.15 4.57
N LYS A 87 27.39 3.46 4.85
CA LYS A 87 28.25 4.01 5.93
C LYS A 87 27.72 3.72 7.33
N GLN A 88 26.40 3.45 7.49
CA GLN A 88 25.81 3.12 8.79
C GLN A 88 26.11 1.68 9.24
N ALA A 89 26.67 0.81 8.39
CA ALA A 89 27.03 -0.56 8.70
C ALA A 89 25.90 -1.39 9.37
N GLY A 90 24.63 -1.11 9.00
CA GLY A 90 23.44 -1.76 9.55
C GLY A 90 22.83 -1.10 10.79
N ALA A 91 23.41 -0.01 11.31
CA ALA A 91 22.83 0.74 12.43
C ALA A 91 21.58 1.58 12.03
N ALA A 92 21.36 1.82 10.74
CA ALA A 92 20.15 2.46 10.24
C ALA A 92 18.93 1.58 10.45
N SER A 93 17.75 2.21 10.58
CA SER A 93 16.47 1.51 10.72
C SER A 93 15.45 2.01 9.69
N TYR A 94 14.50 1.14 9.34
CA TYR A 94 13.37 1.52 8.51
C TYR A 94 12.05 1.08 9.14
N ALA A 95 11.03 1.90 8.97
CA ALA A 95 9.69 1.61 9.46
C ALA A 95 8.79 1.04 8.37
N THR A 96 7.83 0.22 8.80
CA THR A 96 6.73 -0.25 7.96
C THR A 96 5.41 -0.18 8.72
N ALA A 97 4.29 -0.06 8.01
CA ALA A 97 2.96 -0.10 8.61
C ALA A 97 2.62 -1.47 9.22
N ALA A 98 3.24 -2.53 8.70
CA ALA A 98 3.13 -3.88 9.21
C ALA A 98 4.22 -4.75 8.59
N ALA A 99 4.62 -5.81 9.28
CA ALA A 99 5.40 -6.87 8.66
C ALA A 99 4.61 -7.49 7.50
N GLY A 100 5.28 -7.80 6.38
CA GLY A 100 4.65 -8.36 5.19
C GLY A 100 3.86 -7.37 4.33
N SER A 101 3.81 -6.08 4.68
CA SER A 101 3.18 -5.06 3.84
C SER A 101 3.99 -4.77 2.57
N SER A 102 3.35 -4.13 1.58
CA SER A 102 4.05 -3.61 0.38
C SER A 102 5.21 -2.68 0.73
N GLN A 103 5.09 -1.93 1.82
CA GLN A 103 6.15 -1.08 2.36
C GLN A 103 7.36 -1.89 2.83
N HIS A 104 7.13 -3.04 3.49
CA HIS A 104 8.18 -3.96 3.91
C HIS A 104 8.91 -4.55 2.70
N VAL A 105 8.15 -5.05 1.73
CA VAL A 105 8.73 -5.59 0.48
C VAL A 105 9.52 -4.51 -0.27
N ALA A 106 9.00 -3.27 -0.34
CA ALA A 106 9.72 -2.17 -0.98
C ALA A 106 11.05 -1.85 -0.29
N ALA A 107 11.07 -1.82 1.05
CA ALA A 107 12.30 -1.56 1.80
C ALA A 107 13.33 -2.69 1.59
N GLU A 108 12.91 -3.94 1.70
CA GLU A 108 13.80 -5.09 1.48
C GLU A 108 14.32 -5.16 0.04
N LEU A 109 13.48 -4.81 -0.95
CA LEU A 109 13.88 -4.73 -2.35
C LEU A 109 14.98 -3.65 -2.55
N LEU A 110 14.83 -2.48 -1.92
CA LEU A 110 15.87 -1.44 -1.96
C LEU A 110 17.17 -1.93 -1.34
N LEU A 111 17.10 -2.52 -0.13
CA LEU A 111 18.28 -2.99 0.61
C LEU A 111 19.02 -4.09 -0.16
N ARG A 112 18.31 -5.06 -0.73
CA ARG A 112 18.92 -6.13 -1.53
C ARG A 112 19.53 -5.63 -2.84
N ASN A 113 18.80 -4.82 -3.60
CA ASN A 113 19.32 -4.29 -4.87
C ASN A 113 20.56 -3.42 -4.68
N SER A 114 20.71 -2.83 -3.50
CA SER A 114 21.83 -1.95 -3.15
C SER A 114 22.92 -2.64 -2.32
N ASN A 115 22.72 -3.89 -1.91
CA ASN A 115 23.62 -4.63 -1.02
C ASN A 115 23.95 -3.88 0.27
N VAL A 116 22.95 -3.20 0.86
CA VAL A 116 23.06 -2.49 2.15
C VAL A 116 22.12 -3.10 3.18
N LYS A 117 22.34 -2.79 4.46
CA LYS A 117 21.56 -3.34 5.58
C LYS A 117 20.93 -2.22 6.41
N ALA A 118 19.72 -2.48 6.90
CA ALA A 118 19.04 -1.67 7.90
C ALA A 118 18.14 -2.57 8.77
N THR A 119 17.84 -2.13 9.97
CA THR A 119 16.98 -2.87 10.90
C THR A 119 15.50 -2.57 10.65
N HIS A 120 14.69 -3.60 10.47
CA HIS A 120 13.25 -3.48 10.33
C HIS A 120 12.57 -3.15 11.66
N VAL A 121 11.70 -2.15 11.66
CA VAL A 121 10.86 -1.76 12.81
C VAL A 121 9.39 -1.75 12.35
N PRO A 122 8.63 -2.81 12.65
CA PRO A 122 7.21 -2.87 12.29
C PRO A 122 6.34 -2.07 13.26
N TYR A 123 5.36 -1.35 12.71
CA TYR A 123 4.36 -0.58 13.45
C TYR A 123 2.94 -1.11 13.20
N LYS A 124 1.96 -0.59 13.95
CA LYS A 124 0.53 -0.85 13.72
C LYS A 124 -0.07 0.24 12.83
N GLY A 125 0.42 0.34 11.58
CA GLY A 125 0.04 1.37 10.61
C GLY A 125 1.05 2.50 10.47
N SER A 126 1.08 3.15 9.29
CA SER A 126 2.00 4.27 8.98
C SER A 126 1.85 5.44 9.94
N GLY A 127 0.62 5.73 10.40
CA GLY A 127 0.36 6.80 11.37
C GLY A 127 1.10 6.61 12.68
N ALA A 128 1.30 5.37 13.12
CA ALA A 128 2.08 5.05 14.33
C ALA A 128 3.59 5.17 14.12
N ALA A 129 4.08 4.96 12.88
CA ALA A 129 5.49 5.08 12.53
C ALA A 129 5.93 6.54 12.33
N MET A 130 5.02 7.40 11.86
CA MET A 130 5.34 8.76 11.43
C MET A 130 5.96 9.64 12.53
N PRO A 131 5.52 9.63 13.81
CA PRO A 131 6.19 10.39 14.87
C PRO A 131 7.65 10.01 15.06
N ASP A 132 8.00 8.73 14.93
CA ASP A 132 9.37 8.26 15.10
C ASP A 132 10.25 8.60 13.87
N LEU A 133 9.68 8.57 12.68
CA LEU A 133 10.36 9.06 11.48
C LEU A 133 10.65 10.57 11.60
N LEU A 134 9.65 11.37 11.97
CA LEU A 134 9.79 12.83 12.10
C LEU A 134 10.79 13.22 13.20
N ALA A 135 10.91 12.42 14.24
CA ALA A 135 11.90 12.59 15.31
C ALA A 135 13.30 12.09 14.94
N GLY A 136 13.49 11.49 13.76
CA GLY A 136 14.78 10.92 13.32
C GLY A 136 15.17 9.62 14.01
N ARG A 137 14.24 8.97 14.73
CA ARG A 137 14.46 7.64 15.33
C ARG A 137 14.44 6.52 14.27
N ILE A 138 13.74 6.75 13.17
CA ILE A 138 13.71 5.91 11.98
C ILE A 138 14.42 6.65 10.85
N SER A 139 15.27 5.94 10.11
CA SER A 139 16.11 6.53 9.07
C SER A 139 15.36 6.73 7.74
N PHE A 140 14.47 5.80 7.39
CA PHE A 140 13.64 5.90 6.19
C PHE A 140 12.39 5.02 6.30
N MET A 141 11.42 5.26 5.44
CA MET A 141 10.32 4.33 5.18
C MET A 141 9.80 4.51 3.75
N PHE A 142 9.21 3.47 3.22
CA PHE A 142 8.26 3.58 2.13
C PHE A 142 6.87 3.79 2.74
N ASP A 143 6.18 4.84 2.32
CA ASP A 143 4.81 5.09 2.79
C ASP A 143 3.91 5.44 1.62
N ASN A 144 2.59 5.29 1.78
CA ASN A 144 1.66 5.64 0.72
C ASN A 144 1.85 7.09 0.28
N LEU A 145 1.97 7.33 -1.02
CA LEU A 145 2.17 8.66 -1.58
C LEU A 145 1.13 9.67 -1.08
N PRO A 146 -0.19 9.34 -1.02
CA PRO A 146 -1.21 10.23 -0.48
C PRO A 146 -0.97 10.73 0.94
N SER A 147 -0.44 9.88 1.82
CA SER A 147 -0.16 10.26 3.21
C SER A 147 1.15 11.02 3.37
N SER A 148 2.14 10.71 2.54
CA SER A 148 3.48 11.31 2.61
C SER A 148 3.59 12.67 1.93
N LEU A 149 2.82 12.88 0.86
CA LEU A 149 2.93 14.07 0.01
C LEU A 149 2.70 15.39 0.76
N PRO A 150 1.68 15.53 1.63
CA PRO A 150 1.50 16.75 2.44
C PRO A 150 2.69 17.02 3.38
N LEU A 151 3.29 15.97 3.95
CA LEU A 151 4.45 16.09 4.84
C LEU A 151 5.71 16.48 4.06
N ALA A 152 5.88 15.94 2.86
CA ALA A 152 6.99 16.30 1.98
C ALA A 152 6.86 17.77 1.50
N ARG A 153 5.67 18.20 1.10
CA ARG A 153 5.39 19.59 0.69
C ARG A 153 5.62 20.60 1.82
N SER A 154 5.36 20.22 3.06
CA SER A 154 5.63 21.07 4.23
C SER A 154 7.07 20.96 4.76
N GLY A 155 7.96 20.20 4.09
CA GLY A 155 9.36 20.02 4.48
C GLY A 155 9.57 19.19 5.75
N ARG A 156 8.53 18.57 6.28
CA ARG A 156 8.63 17.73 7.49
C ARG A 156 9.34 16.41 7.23
N VAL A 157 9.24 15.90 6.02
CA VAL A 157 10.03 14.77 5.49
C VAL A 157 10.57 15.16 4.12
N ARG A 158 11.57 14.43 3.64
CA ARG A 158 12.02 14.53 2.25
C ARG A 158 11.60 13.28 1.51
N ALA A 159 10.85 13.45 0.40
CA ALA A 159 10.54 12.37 -0.52
C ALA A 159 11.67 12.27 -1.56
N LEU A 160 12.23 11.10 -1.75
CA LEU A 160 13.38 10.86 -2.62
C LEU A 160 12.97 10.25 -3.97
N ALA A 161 11.96 9.38 -3.96
CA ALA A 161 11.41 8.74 -5.15
C ALA A 161 10.00 8.17 -4.88
N GLN A 162 9.30 7.83 -5.94
CA GLN A 162 8.03 7.12 -5.90
C GLN A 162 8.12 5.76 -6.60
N THR A 163 7.31 4.79 -6.18
CA THR A 163 7.36 3.41 -6.68
C THR A 163 6.44 3.12 -7.86
N CYS A 164 5.76 4.14 -8.41
CA CYS A 164 4.93 4.02 -9.60
C CYS A 164 5.74 3.62 -10.84
N ALA A 165 5.10 3.00 -11.81
CA ALA A 165 5.67 2.76 -13.13
C ALA A 165 5.94 4.08 -13.89
N LYS A 166 5.10 5.09 -13.66
CA LYS A 166 5.25 6.46 -14.18
C LYS A 166 5.05 7.44 -13.03
N ARG A 167 5.56 8.65 -13.16
CA ARG A 167 5.36 9.69 -12.14
C ARG A 167 3.88 9.98 -11.93
N SER A 168 3.45 9.97 -10.68
CA SER A 168 2.09 10.37 -10.30
C SER A 168 1.85 11.84 -10.67
N PRO A 169 0.68 12.17 -11.24
CA PRO A 169 0.31 13.57 -11.50
C PRO A 169 0.30 14.45 -10.24
N ALA A 170 0.14 13.86 -9.06
CA ALA A 170 0.19 14.58 -7.79
C ALA A 170 1.62 14.93 -7.34
N ALA A 171 2.64 14.25 -7.88
CA ALA A 171 4.05 14.45 -7.59
C ALA A 171 4.91 14.37 -8.87
N PRO A 172 4.68 15.25 -9.86
CA PRO A 172 5.35 15.17 -11.16
C PRO A 172 6.86 15.41 -11.08
N ASP A 173 7.31 16.12 -10.05
CA ASP A 173 8.74 16.41 -9.83
C ASP A 173 9.48 15.30 -9.08
N LEU A 174 8.74 14.37 -8.45
CA LEU A 174 9.33 13.25 -7.72
C LEU A 174 9.70 12.14 -8.71
N PRO A 175 10.97 11.75 -8.85
CA PRO A 175 11.36 10.68 -9.77
C PRO A 175 10.78 9.33 -9.32
N THR A 176 10.59 8.43 -10.27
CA THR A 176 10.28 7.03 -9.95
C THR A 176 11.54 6.29 -9.50
N MET A 177 11.37 5.16 -8.79
CA MET A 177 12.51 4.29 -8.45
C MET A 177 13.24 3.78 -9.71
N VAL A 178 12.50 3.55 -10.80
CA VAL A 178 13.07 3.15 -12.09
C VAL A 178 13.95 4.28 -12.67
N GLU A 179 13.49 5.54 -12.64
CA GLU A 179 14.26 6.69 -13.05
C GLU A 179 15.50 6.92 -12.15
N ALA A 180 15.41 6.55 -10.87
CA ALA A 180 16.53 6.57 -9.93
C ALA A 180 17.55 5.43 -10.14
N GLY A 181 17.33 4.56 -11.15
CA GLY A 181 18.27 3.50 -11.57
C GLY A 181 17.94 2.09 -11.04
N PHE A 182 16.84 1.92 -10.35
CA PHE A 182 16.38 0.62 -9.84
C PHE A 182 15.42 -0.04 -10.84
N LYS A 183 15.97 -0.85 -11.73
CA LYS A 183 15.19 -1.58 -12.75
C LYS A 183 14.12 -2.45 -12.08
N ASP A 184 12.96 -2.52 -12.69
CA ASP A 184 11.82 -3.34 -12.26
C ASP A 184 11.29 -3.02 -10.84
N PHE A 185 11.70 -1.90 -10.24
CA PHE A 185 11.23 -1.47 -8.94
C PHE A 185 9.90 -0.70 -9.08
N VAL A 186 8.85 -1.45 -9.37
CA VAL A 186 7.47 -0.93 -9.46
C VAL A 186 6.62 -1.62 -8.40
N ILE A 187 6.14 -0.86 -7.41
CA ILE A 187 5.25 -1.35 -6.37
C ILE A 187 4.07 -0.39 -6.27
N GLU A 188 2.92 -0.83 -6.75
CA GLU A 188 1.67 -0.09 -6.68
C GLU A 188 0.68 -0.86 -5.82
N GLY A 189 0.28 -0.25 -4.71
CA GLY A 189 -0.86 -0.73 -3.94
C GLY A 189 -2.16 -0.44 -4.66
N TRP A 190 -3.14 -1.33 -4.54
CA TRP A 190 -4.49 -1.09 -5.01
C TRP A 190 -5.49 -1.15 -3.86
N TYR A 191 -6.63 -0.52 -4.09
CA TYR A 191 -7.75 -0.44 -3.17
C TYR A 191 -9.01 -0.88 -3.91
N GLY A 192 -9.75 -1.79 -3.32
CA GLY A 192 -11.00 -2.29 -3.87
C GLY A 192 -12.11 -2.30 -2.83
N VAL A 193 -13.34 -2.32 -3.29
CA VAL A 193 -14.49 -2.54 -2.42
C VAL A 193 -15.01 -3.96 -2.63
N PHE A 194 -15.29 -4.61 -1.50
CA PHE A 194 -15.76 -6.00 -1.47
C PHE A 194 -16.96 -6.13 -0.54
N ALA A 195 -17.86 -7.04 -0.89
CA ALA A 195 -18.97 -7.48 -0.07
C ALA A 195 -18.78 -8.94 0.38
N PRO A 196 -19.56 -9.48 1.33
CA PRO A 196 -19.56 -10.90 1.63
C PRO A 196 -19.83 -11.77 0.39
N ALA A 197 -19.17 -12.92 0.26
CA ALA A 197 -19.20 -13.76 -0.94
C ALA A 197 -20.59 -14.13 -1.48
N ARG A 198 -21.58 -14.27 -0.59
CA ARG A 198 -22.96 -14.65 -0.95
C ARG A 198 -23.89 -13.46 -1.20
N THR A 199 -23.35 -12.24 -1.35
CA THR A 199 -24.15 -11.08 -1.71
C THR A 199 -24.80 -11.30 -3.07
N PRO A 200 -26.14 -11.16 -3.17
CA PRO A 200 -26.87 -11.40 -4.42
C PRO A 200 -26.33 -10.53 -5.56
N ARG A 201 -26.19 -11.15 -6.73
CA ARG A 201 -25.61 -10.49 -7.92
C ARG A 201 -26.22 -9.12 -8.24
N PRO A 202 -27.57 -8.94 -8.20
CA PRO A 202 -28.16 -7.62 -8.48
C PRO A 202 -27.73 -6.55 -7.45
N ILE A 203 -27.52 -6.93 -6.19
CA ILE A 203 -27.03 -6.01 -5.15
C ILE A 203 -25.55 -5.65 -5.41
N ALA A 204 -24.73 -6.63 -5.75
CA ALA A 204 -23.31 -6.39 -6.07
C ALA A 204 -23.15 -5.50 -7.29
N GLU A 205 -23.94 -5.71 -8.35
CA GLU A 205 -23.95 -4.88 -9.56
C GLU A 205 -24.42 -3.44 -9.26
N LEU A 206 -25.47 -3.27 -8.45
CA LEU A 206 -25.93 -1.95 -8.02
C LEU A 206 -24.86 -1.21 -7.22
N LEU A 207 -24.25 -1.85 -6.22
CA LEU A 207 -23.19 -1.26 -5.41
C LEU A 207 -21.97 -0.88 -6.26
N SER A 208 -21.55 -1.75 -7.17
CA SER A 208 -20.46 -1.49 -8.11
C SER A 208 -20.76 -0.25 -8.96
N ALA A 209 -21.96 -0.18 -9.54
CA ALA A 209 -22.38 0.95 -10.40
C ALA A 209 -22.38 2.28 -9.64
N GLU A 210 -22.97 2.31 -8.43
CA GLU A 210 -23.07 3.55 -7.65
C GLU A 210 -21.70 3.99 -7.09
N ILE A 211 -20.83 3.07 -6.68
CA ILE A 211 -19.47 3.39 -6.27
C ILE A 211 -18.68 3.96 -7.47
N ASN A 212 -18.75 3.32 -8.63
CA ASN A 212 -18.09 3.81 -9.84
C ASN A 212 -18.59 5.19 -10.26
N LYS A 213 -19.89 5.47 -10.12
CA LYS A 213 -20.46 6.80 -10.36
C LYS A 213 -19.91 7.84 -9.38
N ALA A 214 -19.80 7.50 -8.09
CA ALA A 214 -19.22 8.37 -7.08
C ALA A 214 -17.73 8.65 -7.34
N LEU A 215 -16.95 7.66 -7.77
CA LEU A 215 -15.54 7.83 -8.13
C LEU A 215 -15.34 8.79 -9.31
N ARG A 216 -16.27 8.78 -10.27
CA ARG A 216 -16.22 9.65 -11.47
C ARG A 216 -16.83 11.03 -11.24
N HIS A 217 -17.39 11.30 -10.06
CA HIS A 217 -17.90 12.63 -9.75
C HIS A 217 -16.75 13.65 -9.77
N PRO A 218 -16.90 14.83 -10.42
CA PRO A 218 -15.80 15.79 -10.58
C PRO A 218 -15.10 16.17 -9.26
N GLU A 219 -15.88 16.42 -8.21
CA GLU A 219 -15.35 16.75 -6.89
C GLU A 219 -14.54 15.60 -6.28
N SER A 220 -15.00 14.36 -6.44
CA SER A 220 -14.27 13.17 -5.96
C SER A 220 -12.96 13.00 -6.73
N MET A 221 -12.97 13.14 -8.04
CA MET A 221 -11.81 13.06 -8.92
C MET A 221 -10.74 14.07 -8.54
N GLU A 222 -11.13 15.32 -8.28
CA GLU A 222 -10.20 16.37 -7.87
C GLU A 222 -9.56 16.08 -6.50
N ARG A 223 -10.36 15.62 -5.54
CA ARG A 223 -9.85 15.20 -4.22
C ARG A 223 -8.86 14.07 -4.32
N TRP A 224 -9.17 13.01 -5.08
CA TRP A 224 -8.28 11.87 -5.25
C TRP A 224 -6.95 12.27 -5.87
N LYS A 225 -6.97 13.07 -6.94
CA LYS A 225 -5.76 13.59 -7.58
C LYS A 225 -4.90 14.40 -6.63
N THR A 226 -5.51 15.31 -5.86
CA THR A 226 -4.80 16.13 -4.88
C THR A 226 -4.10 15.29 -3.82
N LEU A 227 -4.68 14.15 -3.46
CA LEU A 227 -4.11 13.20 -2.52
C LEU A 227 -3.06 12.27 -3.15
N GLY A 228 -2.85 12.30 -4.47
CA GLY A 228 -1.93 11.38 -5.14
C GLY A 228 -2.47 9.96 -5.30
N PHE A 229 -3.78 9.84 -5.35
CA PHE A 229 -4.49 8.59 -5.57
C PHE A 229 -5.08 8.61 -6.98
N ASP A 230 -4.86 7.55 -7.74
CA ASP A 230 -5.41 7.43 -9.09
C ASP A 230 -6.74 6.64 -9.07
N PRO A 231 -7.90 7.35 -9.10
CA PRO A 231 -9.19 6.68 -9.12
C PRO A 231 -9.39 5.99 -10.47
N ILE A 232 -9.79 4.72 -10.43
CA ILE A 232 -9.96 3.90 -11.64
C ILE A 232 -11.43 3.62 -11.88
N GLY A 233 -12.09 2.95 -10.97
CA GLY A 233 -13.40 2.37 -11.16
C GLY A 233 -13.36 1.20 -12.15
N SER A 234 -13.84 0.04 -11.77
CA SER A 234 -13.80 -1.15 -12.62
C SER A 234 -15.08 -1.98 -12.51
N SER A 235 -15.18 -3.02 -13.34
CA SER A 235 -16.15 -4.09 -13.10
C SER A 235 -15.68 -4.99 -11.95
N PRO A 236 -16.60 -5.76 -11.34
CA PRO A 236 -16.28 -6.78 -10.35
C PRO A 236 -15.27 -7.82 -10.87
N GLU A 237 -15.41 -8.22 -12.14
CA GLU A 237 -14.54 -9.21 -12.78
C GLU A 237 -13.10 -8.68 -12.92
N ALA A 238 -12.94 -7.41 -13.28
CA ALA A 238 -11.62 -6.79 -13.41
C ALA A 238 -10.90 -6.70 -12.05
N LEU A 239 -11.61 -6.40 -10.95
CA LEU A 239 -11.04 -6.46 -9.61
C LEU A 239 -10.65 -7.89 -9.22
N ALA A 240 -11.50 -8.87 -9.53
CA ALA A 240 -11.20 -10.28 -9.26
C ALA A 240 -9.97 -10.78 -10.04
N GLU A 241 -9.81 -10.36 -11.29
CA GLU A 241 -8.64 -10.67 -12.10
C GLU A 241 -7.37 -10.03 -11.55
N ARG A 242 -7.44 -8.74 -11.18
CA ARG A 242 -6.34 -8.03 -10.52
C ARG A 242 -5.90 -8.73 -9.24
N GLN A 243 -6.85 -9.13 -8.40
CA GLN A 243 -6.58 -9.82 -7.15
C GLN A 243 -5.84 -11.15 -7.36
N ARG A 244 -6.27 -11.95 -8.34
CA ARG A 244 -5.61 -13.23 -8.68
C ARG A 244 -4.21 -13.02 -9.25
N GLY A 245 -4.05 -12.08 -10.18
CA GLY A 245 -2.76 -11.76 -10.78
C GLY A 245 -1.73 -11.30 -9.76
N ASP A 246 -2.16 -10.55 -8.76
CA ASP A 246 -1.27 -10.06 -7.71
C ASP A 246 -0.72 -11.18 -6.81
N LEU A 247 -1.45 -12.26 -6.57
CA LEU A 247 -0.94 -13.37 -5.76
C LEU A 247 0.37 -13.94 -6.32
N ASP A 248 0.45 -14.15 -7.63
CA ASP A 248 1.65 -14.69 -8.26
C ASP A 248 2.79 -13.67 -8.28
N TYR A 249 2.48 -12.39 -8.48
CA TYR A 249 3.45 -11.32 -8.39
C TYR A 249 4.07 -11.24 -6.98
N TRP A 250 3.23 -11.24 -5.93
CA TRP A 250 3.68 -11.12 -4.56
C TRP A 250 4.43 -12.36 -4.08
N ARG A 251 4.08 -13.57 -4.51
CA ARG A 251 4.87 -14.78 -4.22
C ARG A 251 6.31 -14.61 -4.72
N ARG A 252 6.49 -14.21 -5.98
CA ARG A 252 7.83 -13.98 -6.54
C ARG A 252 8.60 -12.89 -5.80
N MET A 253 7.94 -11.79 -5.46
CA MET A 253 8.57 -10.69 -4.74
C MET A 253 9.00 -11.08 -3.32
N ILE A 254 8.18 -11.87 -2.62
CA ILE A 254 8.49 -12.37 -1.28
C ILE A 254 9.64 -13.38 -1.33
N GLU A 255 9.63 -14.30 -2.28
CA GLU A 255 10.74 -15.23 -2.49
C GLU A 255 12.05 -14.49 -2.77
N PHE A 256 12.00 -13.48 -3.65
CA PHE A 256 13.18 -12.68 -3.96
C PHE A 256 13.67 -11.86 -2.78
N THR A 257 12.79 -11.17 -2.06
CA THR A 257 13.17 -10.31 -0.93
C THR A 257 13.46 -11.09 0.35
N GLY A 258 12.98 -12.33 0.47
CA GLY A 258 13.12 -13.16 1.67
C GLY A 258 12.37 -12.60 2.88
N VAL A 259 11.39 -11.70 2.67
CA VAL A 259 10.55 -11.15 3.73
C VAL A 259 9.81 -12.28 4.43
N LYS A 260 9.98 -12.35 5.76
CA LYS A 260 9.25 -13.28 6.63
C LYS A 260 8.38 -12.46 7.58
N VAL A 261 7.25 -13.02 7.94
CA VAL A 261 6.38 -12.49 9.01
C VAL A 261 6.41 -13.52 10.12
N GLU A 262 6.95 -13.10 11.28
CA GLU A 262 6.96 -13.89 12.50
C GLU A 262 5.63 -13.79 13.24
#